data_14b5afcbd6e2f02cc0a47e3b425b5d26
#
_entry.id   14b5afcbd6e2f02cc0a47e3b425b5d26
#
_cell.length_a   1.000
_cell.length_b   1.000
_cell.length_c   1.000
_cell.angle_alpha   90.00
_cell.angle_beta   90.00
_cell.angle_gamma   90.00
#
_symmetry.space_group_name_H-M   'P 1'
#
loop_
_entity.id
_entity.type
_entity.pdbx_description
1 polymer ?
#
loop_
_entity_poly.entity_id
_entity_poly.type
_entity_poly.pdbx_seq_one_letter_code
_entity_poly.pdbx_strand_id
1 'polypeptide(L)'
;MILNGNNTMTIYEELLEEAKDNGLIVREKPLTGSNGRIYKNRIAISNTLKTSAEKACVLAEEIAHYHTAVGNITDLTNIENMKQEQKGRLNSYNRLIGLQGIISAFNAGCQNRYEIANHLNITEEYLQDAIDRYQQKYGVCTTVNNYVIYFIPNLAVIELL
;
A
#
# COMPACT_ATOMS: atom_id res chain seq x y z
N MET A 1 39.23 -8.50 3.16
CA MET A 1 38.08 -9.12 2.51
C MET A 1 36.84 -8.35 2.96
N ILE A 2 36.39 -7.40 2.16
CA ILE A 2 35.27 -6.52 2.51
C ILE A 2 34.00 -7.22 1.99
N LEU A 3 33.22 -7.77 2.91
CA LEU A 3 31.87 -8.27 2.61
C LEU A 3 30.96 -7.04 2.49
N ASN A 4 30.78 -6.53 1.27
CA ASN A 4 29.71 -5.60 0.94
C ASN A 4 28.39 -6.40 0.93
N GLY A 5 27.82 -6.62 2.11
CA GLY A 5 26.44 -6.98 2.24
C GLY A 5 25.61 -5.72 1.92
N ASN A 6 25.09 -5.58 0.72
CA ASN A 6 24.00 -4.68 0.41
C ASN A 6 22.78 -5.22 1.19
N ASN A 7 22.67 -4.78 2.43
CA ASN A 7 21.47 -5.01 3.23
C ASN A 7 20.42 -4.02 2.71
N THR A 8 19.76 -4.36 1.61
CA THR A 8 18.62 -3.59 1.11
C THR A 8 17.48 -3.75 2.11
N MET A 9 17.07 -2.63 2.72
CA MET A 9 15.92 -2.59 3.63
C MET A 9 14.68 -3.10 2.91
N THR A 10 13.86 -3.84 3.62
CA THR A 10 12.53 -4.23 3.13
C THR A 10 11.58 -3.04 3.16
N ILE A 11 10.51 -3.08 2.37
CA ILE A 11 9.46 -2.03 2.41
C ILE A 11 8.93 -1.83 3.84
N TYR A 12 8.79 -2.90 4.62
CA TYR A 12 8.36 -2.78 6.02
C TYR A 12 9.37 -2.02 6.89
N GLU A 13 10.65 -2.27 6.72
CA GLU A 13 11.71 -1.54 7.44
C GLU A 13 11.76 -0.06 7.03
N GLU A 14 11.59 0.25 5.74
CA GLU A 14 11.49 1.63 5.26
C GLU A 14 10.29 2.35 5.89
N LEU A 15 9.13 1.69 5.98
CA LEU A 15 7.95 2.23 6.62
C LEU A 15 8.11 2.43 8.13
N LEU A 16 8.88 1.57 8.81
CA LEU A 16 9.22 1.76 10.23
C LEU A 16 10.10 3.00 10.46
N GLU A 17 11.09 3.23 9.61
CA GLU A 17 11.92 4.44 9.67
C GLU A 17 11.08 5.70 9.41
N GLU A 18 10.23 5.68 8.38
CA GLU A 18 9.32 6.80 8.12
C GLU A 18 8.38 7.06 9.30
N ALA A 19 7.77 6.04 9.87
CA ALA A 19 6.90 6.18 11.03
C ALA A 19 7.66 6.87 12.18
N LYS A 20 8.89 6.45 12.44
CA LYS A 20 9.76 7.04 13.46
C LYS A 20 10.06 8.52 13.15
N ASP A 21 10.39 8.86 11.91
CA ASP A 21 10.67 10.24 11.49
C ASP A 21 9.43 11.16 11.65
N ASN A 22 8.23 10.58 11.54
CA ASN A 22 6.96 11.28 11.80
C ASN A 22 6.53 11.25 13.29
N GLY A 23 7.39 10.77 14.18
CA GLY A 23 7.08 10.71 15.62
C GLY A 23 6.07 9.63 16.01
N LEU A 24 5.84 8.64 15.12
CA LEU A 24 4.97 7.50 15.37
C LEU A 24 5.72 6.38 16.08
N ILE A 25 5.03 5.72 16.99
CA ILE A 25 5.55 4.57 17.75
C ILE A 25 4.84 3.32 17.24
N VAL A 26 5.56 2.46 16.52
CA VAL A 26 5.04 1.19 15.99
C VAL A 26 5.41 0.04 16.92
N ARG A 27 4.44 -0.83 17.23
CA ARG A 27 4.62 -2.03 18.03
C ARG A 27 3.84 -3.21 17.44
N GLU A 28 4.49 -4.36 17.37
CA GLU A 28 3.81 -5.63 17.10
C GLU A 28 3.18 -6.16 18.38
N LYS A 29 1.88 -6.47 18.34
CA LYS A 29 1.07 -6.91 19.49
C LYS A 29 0.00 -7.89 19.06
N PRO A 30 -0.51 -8.75 19.98
CA PRO A 30 -1.72 -9.49 19.72
C PRO A 30 -2.89 -8.49 19.52
N LEU A 31 -3.56 -8.58 18.39
CA LEU A 31 -4.75 -7.81 18.09
C LEU A 31 -5.91 -8.76 17.79
N THR A 32 -7.13 -8.36 18.19
CA THR A 32 -8.37 -9.06 17.89
C THR A 32 -9.24 -8.19 16.98
N GLY A 33 -9.77 -8.78 15.90
CA GLY A 33 -10.70 -8.12 15.00
C GLY A 33 -10.07 -7.15 13.98
N SER A 34 -8.76 -6.94 14.02
CA SER A 34 -8.05 -6.12 13.02
C SER A 34 -6.56 -6.51 12.96
N ASN A 35 -5.92 -6.24 11.82
CA ASN A 35 -4.48 -6.46 11.65
C ASN A 35 -3.63 -5.23 11.99
N GLY A 36 -4.23 -4.05 12.02
CA GLY A 36 -3.61 -2.81 12.43
C GLY A 36 -4.57 -1.96 13.25
N ARG A 37 -4.01 -1.07 14.04
CA ARG A 37 -4.78 -0.08 14.81
C ARG A 37 -3.91 1.12 15.16
N ILE A 38 -4.42 2.31 14.91
CA ILE A 38 -3.77 3.54 15.32
C ILE A 38 -4.55 4.24 16.45
N TYR A 39 -3.83 4.77 17.42
CA TYR A 39 -4.36 5.64 18.46
C TYR A 39 -3.36 6.75 18.77
N LYS A 40 -3.73 7.99 18.50
CA LYS A 40 -2.82 9.14 18.58
C LYS A 40 -1.58 8.89 17.70
N ASN A 41 -0.39 8.90 18.29
CA ASN A 41 0.88 8.62 17.61
C ASN A 41 1.38 7.17 17.80
N ARG A 42 0.50 6.23 18.15
CA ARG A 42 0.86 4.83 18.41
C ARG A 42 0.15 3.92 17.42
N ILE A 43 0.92 3.14 16.69
CA ILE A 43 0.44 2.11 15.77
C ILE A 43 0.73 0.74 16.37
N ALA A 44 -0.30 -0.10 16.44
CA ALA A 44 -0.16 -1.51 16.75
C ALA A 44 -0.36 -2.33 15.47
N ILE A 45 0.56 -3.23 15.19
CA ILE A 45 0.49 -4.21 14.10
C ILE A 45 0.29 -5.60 14.71
N SER A 46 -0.60 -6.39 14.14
CA SER A 46 -0.85 -7.75 14.64
C SER A 46 0.41 -8.62 14.52
N ASN A 47 0.78 -9.27 15.62
CA ASN A 47 1.89 -10.23 15.64
C ASN A 47 1.53 -11.59 15.02
N THR A 48 0.28 -11.75 14.54
CA THR A 48 -0.13 -12.92 13.76
C THR A 48 0.28 -12.83 12.29
N LEU A 49 0.60 -11.62 11.80
CA LEU A 49 1.14 -11.41 10.45
C LEU A 49 2.55 -12.01 10.36
N LYS A 50 2.78 -12.85 9.37
CA LYS A 50 3.99 -13.66 9.28
C LYS A 50 5.02 -13.10 8.30
N THR A 51 4.56 -12.43 7.26
CA THR A 51 5.44 -11.93 6.18
C THR A 51 5.68 -10.43 6.29
N SER A 52 6.83 -9.99 5.78
CA SER A 52 7.15 -8.57 5.64
C SER A 52 6.14 -7.84 4.76
N ALA A 53 5.65 -8.49 3.71
CA ALA A 53 4.63 -7.95 2.80
C ALA A 53 3.30 -7.67 3.53
N GLU A 54 2.80 -8.63 4.34
CA GLU A 54 1.59 -8.43 5.15
C GLU A 54 1.75 -7.24 6.11
N LYS A 55 2.87 -7.18 6.81
CA LYS A 55 3.16 -6.10 7.77
C LYS A 55 3.30 -4.73 7.07
N ALA A 56 3.94 -4.70 5.90
CA ALA A 56 4.10 -3.48 5.12
C ALA A 56 2.75 -2.91 4.66
N CYS A 57 1.85 -3.74 4.14
CA CYS A 57 0.52 -3.32 3.72
C CYS A 57 -0.27 -2.71 4.88
N VAL A 58 -0.30 -3.38 6.03
CA VAL A 58 -1.00 -2.90 7.22
C VAL A 58 -0.39 -1.60 7.76
N LEU A 59 0.94 -1.53 7.86
CA LEU A 59 1.61 -0.32 8.36
C LEU A 59 1.40 0.88 7.44
N ALA A 60 1.43 0.68 6.12
CA ALA A 60 1.15 1.73 5.16
C ALA A 60 -0.27 2.31 5.30
N GLU A 61 -1.27 1.45 5.54
CA GLU A 61 -2.64 1.89 5.80
C GLU A 61 -2.72 2.72 7.08
N GLU A 62 -2.12 2.27 8.18
CA GLU A 62 -2.16 3.00 9.45
C GLU A 62 -1.42 4.34 9.41
N ILE A 63 -0.28 4.42 8.70
CA ILE A 63 0.42 5.70 8.47
C ILE A 63 -0.46 6.64 7.63
N ALA A 64 -1.10 6.13 6.59
CA ALA A 64 -1.99 6.93 5.75
C ALA A 64 -3.20 7.43 6.54
N HIS A 65 -3.78 6.62 7.43
CA HIS A 65 -4.84 7.03 8.35
C HIS A 65 -4.37 8.17 9.27
N TYR A 66 -3.18 8.07 9.83
CA TYR A 66 -2.60 9.13 10.65
C TYR A 66 -2.55 10.48 9.92
N HIS A 67 -2.12 10.48 8.67
CA HIS A 67 -1.98 11.71 7.88
C HIS A 67 -3.31 12.26 7.34
N THR A 68 -4.33 11.43 7.19
CA THR A 68 -5.61 11.84 6.60
C THR A 68 -6.74 11.99 7.60
N ALA A 69 -6.60 11.43 8.81
CA ALA A 69 -7.62 11.47 9.83
C ALA A 69 -7.80 12.87 10.39
N VAL A 70 -9.02 13.40 10.31
CA VAL A 70 -9.46 14.61 10.99
C VAL A 70 -10.64 14.22 11.86
N GLY A 71 -10.44 14.24 13.19
CA GLY A 71 -11.47 13.81 14.13
C GLY A 71 -11.57 12.29 14.31
N ASN A 72 -12.73 11.81 14.76
CA ASN A 72 -12.98 10.39 14.98
C ASN A 72 -13.60 9.75 13.73
N ILE A 73 -12.82 8.99 12.97
CA ILE A 73 -13.27 8.32 11.73
C ILE A 73 -13.81 6.90 11.97
N THR A 74 -13.97 6.47 13.21
CA THR A 74 -14.48 5.12 13.50
C THR A 74 -15.97 4.97 13.20
N ASP A 75 -16.73 6.08 13.14
CA ASP A 75 -18.12 6.08 12.72
C ASP A 75 -18.24 6.20 11.19
N LEU A 76 -18.26 5.07 10.51
CA LEU A 76 -18.40 4.98 9.05
C LEU A 76 -19.83 5.26 8.54
N THR A 77 -20.79 5.55 9.41
CA THR A 77 -22.12 6.02 8.99
C THR A 77 -22.07 7.47 8.53
N ASN A 78 -21.05 8.22 8.93
CA ASN A 78 -20.83 9.59 8.49
C ASN A 78 -20.13 9.58 7.13
N ILE A 79 -20.72 10.25 6.13
CA ILE A 79 -20.19 10.34 4.75
C ILE A 79 -18.78 10.96 4.73
N GLU A 80 -18.50 11.91 5.61
CA GLU A 80 -17.17 12.54 5.69
C GLU A 80 -16.11 11.57 6.19
N ASN A 81 -16.44 10.76 7.19
CA ASN A 81 -15.56 9.71 7.70
C ASN A 81 -15.29 8.64 6.64
N MET A 82 -16.32 8.24 5.88
CA MET A 82 -16.14 7.32 4.74
C MET A 82 -15.21 7.89 3.67
N LYS A 83 -15.32 9.17 3.35
CA LYS A 83 -14.43 9.83 2.38
C LYS A 83 -12.99 9.91 2.89
N GLN A 84 -12.78 10.17 4.17
CA GLN A 84 -11.45 10.19 4.78
C GLN A 84 -10.82 8.79 4.77
N GLU A 85 -11.59 7.76 5.11
CA GLU A 85 -11.15 6.37 5.04
C GLU A 85 -10.71 5.98 3.62
N GLN A 86 -11.53 6.30 2.62
CA GLN A 86 -11.21 6.05 1.22
C GLN A 86 -9.97 6.82 0.74
N LYS A 87 -9.79 8.05 1.21
CA LYS A 87 -8.61 8.86 0.92
C LYS A 87 -7.35 8.25 1.54
N GLY A 88 -7.44 7.81 2.79
CA GLY A 88 -6.34 7.13 3.49
C GLY A 88 -5.91 5.87 2.75
N ARG A 89 -6.84 5.01 2.37
CA ARG A 89 -6.55 3.80 1.59
C ARG A 89 -5.90 4.11 0.25
N LEU A 90 -6.44 5.08 -0.50
CA LEU A 90 -5.85 5.47 -1.77
C LEU A 90 -4.41 5.99 -1.60
N ASN A 91 -4.14 6.75 -0.54
CA ASN A 91 -2.79 7.22 -0.24
C ASN A 91 -1.84 6.06 0.06
N SER A 92 -2.28 5.04 0.79
CA SER A 92 -1.47 3.84 1.05
C SER A 92 -1.18 3.06 -0.24
N TYR A 93 -2.17 2.91 -1.12
CA TYR A 93 -1.99 2.25 -2.43
C TYR A 93 -1.01 3.02 -3.32
N ASN A 94 -1.15 4.34 -3.42
CA ASN A 94 -0.23 5.18 -4.19
C ASN A 94 1.20 5.11 -3.65
N ARG A 95 1.36 4.92 -2.35
CA ARG A 95 2.66 4.80 -1.73
C ARG A 95 3.36 3.49 -2.04
N LEU A 96 2.68 2.36 -1.86
CA LEU A 96 3.28 1.03 -2.06
C LEU A 96 3.26 0.56 -3.51
N ILE A 97 2.34 1.05 -4.32
CA ILE A 97 2.14 0.61 -5.69
C ILE A 97 2.30 1.80 -6.63
N GLY A 98 1.32 2.70 -6.65
CA GLY A 98 1.23 3.78 -7.61
C GLY A 98 1.14 3.28 -9.06
N LEU A 99 0.87 4.17 -9.98
CA LEU A 99 0.89 3.84 -11.41
C LEU A 99 2.30 3.45 -11.87
N GLN A 100 3.34 4.05 -11.30
CA GLN A 100 4.73 3.72 -11.61
C GLN A 100 5.14 2.31 -11.14
N GLY A 101 4.61 1.84 -10.01
CA GLY A 101 4.83 0.45 -9.56
C GLY A 101 4.24 -0.57 -10.53
N ILE A 102 3.05 -0.31 -11.06
CA ILE A 102 2.42 -1.15 -12.09
C ILE A 102 3.30 -1.19 -13.36
N ILE A 103 3.80 -0.03 -13.82
CA ILE A 103 4.71 0.06 -14.97
C ILE A 103 6.03 -0.67 -14.67
N SER A 104 6.58 -0.52 -13.48
CA SER A 104 7.80 -1.22 -13.06
C SER A 104 7.63 -2.74 -13.12
N ALA A 105 6.50 -3.25 -12.64
CA ALA A 105 6.20 -4.68 -12.70
C ALA A 105 6.06 -5.18 -14.15
N PHE A 106 5.41 -4.39 -15.02
CA PHE A 106 5.33 -4.69 -16.46
C PHE A 106 6.73 -4.75 -17.09
N ASN A 107 7.58 -3.76 -16.84
CA ASN A 107 8.95 -3.72 -17.37
C ASN A 107 9.85 -4.85 -16.83
N ALA A 108 9.54 -5.36 -15.63
CA ALA A 108 10.18 -6.54 -15.05
C ALA A 108 9.67 -7.86 -15.65
N GLY A 109 8.67 -7.84 -16.54
CA GLY A 109 8.11 -9.00 -17.19
C GLY A 109 7.05 -9.75 -16.37
N CYS A 110 6.50 -9.14 -15.32
CA CYS A 110 5.42 -9.75 -14.53
C CYS A 110 4.16 -9.94 -15.40
N GLN A 111 3.60 -11.14 -15.39
CA GLN A 111 2.48 -11.52 -16.26
C GLN A 111 1.16 -11.76 -15.52
N ASN A 112 1.21 -11.85 -14.23
CA ASN A 112 0.03 -12.12 -13.40
C ASN A 112 0.10 -11.37 -12.07
N ARG A 113 -1.03 -11.35 -11.36
CA ARG A 113 -1.16 -10.63 -10.09
C ARG A 113 -0.18 -11.11 -9.02
N TYR A 114 0.07 -12.40 -8.94
CA TYR A 114 1.04 -12.98 -8.01
C TYR A 114 2.46 -12.44 -8.25
N GLU A 115 2.90 -12.42 -9.51
CA GLU A 115 4.22 -11.89 -9.86
C GLU A 115 4.34 -10.40 -9.60
N ILE A 116 3.29 -9.62 -9.89
CA ILE A 116 3.25 -8.19 -9.59
C ILE A 116 3.34 -7.96 -8.08
N ALA A 117 2.55 -8.67 -7.29
CA ALA A 117 2.55 -8.54 -5.83
C ALA A 117 3.94 -8.88 -5.24
N ASN A 118 4.56 -9.96 -5.73
CA ASN A 118 5.92 -10.32 -5.32
C ASN A 118 6.96 -9.27 -5.73
N HIS A 119 6.88 -8.73 -6.95
CA HIS A 119 7.77 -7.69 -7.42
C HIS A 119 7.70 -6.43 -6.55
N LEU A 120 6.50 -6.07 -6.11
CA LEU A 120 6.24 -4.90 -5.26
C LEU A 120 6.36 -5.21 -3.76
N ASN A 121 6.59 -6.46 -3.39
CA ASN A 121 6.67 -6.93 -2.00
C ASN A 121 5.43 -6.57 -1.16
N ILE A 122 4.26 -6.79 -1.74
CA ILE A 122 2.94 -6.61 -1.14
C ILE A 122 2.12 -7.89 -1.25
N THR A 123 0.95 -7.94 -0.59
CA THR A 123 0.03 -9.07 -0.74
C THR A 123 -0.81 -8.96 -2.03
N GLU A 124 -1.24 -10.10 -2.58
CA GLU A 124 -2.13 -10.11 -3.75
C GLU A 124 -3.49 -9.45 -3.45
N GLU A 125 -4.00 -9.61 -2.21
CA GLU A 125 -5.23 -8.98 -1.76
C GLU A 125 -5.10 -7.46 -1.79
N TYR A 126 -4.03 -6.92 -1.20
CA TYR A 126 -3.75 -5.48 -1.21
C TYR A 126 -3.61 -4.93 -2.63
N LEU A 127 -2.95 -5.67 -3.52
CA LEU A 127 -2.85 -5.31 -4.95
C LEU A 127 -4.23 -5.26 -5.62
N GLN A 128 -5.08 -6.26 -5.36
CA GLN A 128 -6.43 -6.30 -5.95
C GLN A 128 -7.27 -5.11 -5.49
N ASP A 129 -7.27 -4.82 -4.20
CA ASP A 129 -7.99 -3.67 -3.63
C ASP A 129 -7.51 -2.35 -4.25
N ALA A 130 -6.20 -2.22 -4.47
CA ALA A 130 -5.63 -1.05 -5.14
C ALA A 130 -6.08 -0.94 -6.60
N ILE A 131 -6.08 -2.04 -7.35
CA ILE A 131 -6.54 -2.08 -8.75
C ILE A 131 -8.01 -1.67 -8.82
N ASP A 132 -8.86 -2.22 -7.95
CA ASP A 132 -10.29 -1.89 -7.89
C ASP A 132 -10.49 -0.39 -7.59
N ARG A 133 -9.67 0.17 -6.72
CA ARG A 133 -9.71 1.58 -6.39
C ARG A 133 -9.21 2.46 -7.55
N TYR A 134 -8.17 2.06 -8.25
CA TYR A 134 -7.70 2.75 -9.45
C TYR A 134 -8.72 2.70 -10.57
N GLN A 135 -9.40 1.57 -10.76
CA GLN A 135 -10.51 1.45 -11.70
C GLN A 135 -11.63 2.46 -11.39
N GLN A 136 -12.03 2.59 -10.13
CA GLN A 136 -13.02 3.59 -9.72
C GLN A 136 -12.56 5.02 -9.98
N LYS A 137 -11.27 5.30 -9.80
CA LYS A 137 -10.71 6.65 -9.97
C LYS A 137 -10.46 7.02 -11.43
N TYR A 138 -9.90 6.11 -12.22
CA TYR A 138 -9.43 6.37 -13.57
C TYR A 138 -10.34 5.81 -14.67
N GLY A 139 -11.30 4.96 -14.35
CA GLY A 139 -12.18 4.29 -15.30
C GLY A 139 -11.48 3.16 -16.05
N VAL A 140 -11.69 3.11 -17.37
CA VAL A 140 -11.17 2.01 -18.21
C VAL A 140 -9.65 1.99 -18.26
N CYS A 141 -9.02 3.16 -18.42
CA CYS A 141 -7.56 3.28 -18.54
C CYS A 141 -7.08 4.67 -18.11
N THR A 142 -5.76 4.77 -17.94
CA THR A 142 -5.07 6.05 -17.75
C THR A 142 -3.71 6.02 -18.43
N THR A 143 -3.18 7.20 -18.77
CA THR A 143 -1.88 7.36 -19.43
C THR A 143 -0.86 7.94 -18.45
N VAL A 144 0.33 7.35 -18.42
CA VAL A 144 1.48 7.83 -17.65
C VAL A 144 2.70 7.80 -18.55
N ASN A 145 3.23 9.00 -18.90
CA ASN A 145 4.31 9.14 -19.87
C ASN A 145 3.94 8.45 -21.21
N ASN A 146 4.76 7.51 -21.66
CA ASN A 146 4.53 6.70 -22.87
C ASN A 146 3.84 5.34 -22.57
N TYR A 147 3.17 5.19 -21.42
CA TYR A 147 2.44 3.98 -21.06
C TYR A 147 0.95 4.25 -20.94
N VAL A 148 0.14 3.28 -21.36
CA VAL A 148 -1.31 3.23 -21.08
C VAL A 148 -1.55 2.05 -20.15
N ILE A 149 -2.17 2.32 -19.01
CA ILE A 149 -2.57 1.30 -18.03
C ILE A 149 -4.07 1.10 -18.15
N TYR A 150 -4.49 -0.10 -18.50
CA TYR A 150 -5.88 -0.52 -18.54
C TYR A 150 -6.25 -1.22 -17.24
N PHE A 151 -7.43 -0.91 -16.73
CA PHE A 151 -8.01 -1.55 -15.53
C PHE A 151 -9.20 -2.45 -15.89
N ILE A 152 -9.79 -2.25 -17.07
CA ILE A 152 -10.94 -3.01 -17.57
C ILE A 152 -10.61 -3.52 -18.97
N PRO A 153 -10.91 -4.77 -19.31
CA PRO A 153 -11.52 -5.82 -18.45
C PRO A 153 -10.57 -6.42 -17.42
N ASN A 154 -9.26 -6.29 -17.63
CA ASN A 154 -8.19 -6.76 -16.75
C ASN A 154 -7.06 -5.75 -16.72
N LEU A 155 -6.24 -5.80 -15.69
CA LEU A 155 -5.02 -5.01 -15.62
C LEU A 155 -4.09 -5.36 -16.78
N ALA A 156 -3.75 -4.35 -17.58
CA ALA A 156 -2.81 -4.48 -18.69
C ALA A 156 -2.03 -3.17 -18.87
N VAL A 157 -0.80 -3.26 -19.33
CA VAL A 157 0.06 -2.10 -19.62
C VAL A 157 0.52 -2.19 -21.05
N ILE A 158 0.42 -1.09 -21.79
CA ILE A 158 0.90 -0.95 -23.16
C ILE A 158 1.89 0.20 -23.20
N GLU A 159 3.08 -0.04 -23.73
CA GLU A 159 4.04 1.01 -24.02
C GLU A 159 3.74 1.60 -25.41
N LEU A 160 3.60 2.92 -25.48
CA LEU A 160 3.41 3.65 -26.74
C LEU A 160 4.76 3.90 -27.39
N LEU A 161 4.84 3.71 -28.72
CA LEU A 161 6.04 3.97 -29.50
C LEU A 161 6.29 5.46 -29.70
#